data_eff7e9ad0c6a3fe1c67844521444dff1
#
_entry.id   eff7e9ad0c6a3fe1c67844521444dff1
#
_cell.length_a   1.000
_cell.length_b   1.000
_cell.length_c   1.000
_cell.angle_alpha   90.00
_cell.angle_beta   90.00
_cell.angle_gamma   90.00
#
_symmetry.space_group_name_H-M   'P 1'
#
loop_
_entity.id
_entity.type
_entity.pdbx_description
1 polymer ?
#
loop_
_entity_poly.entity_id
_entity_poly.type
_entity_poly.pdbx_seq_one_letter_code
_entity_poly.pdbx_strand_id
1 'polypeptide(L)'
;MDFRALCGAFSAIVLVSVTSGIGASADTTTQTPEKTAEVADPVMFVSKHEGRFGGERIKYRVEAGETFLKNDEGEPTASIFAYSYIREDAGENRPVTFVFNGGPGSASIWLHMGMFGPKRVLVASEADEDDGAAPYTLIDNADSPLGVTDLVFIDPVGTGYSRAIGVGESTDFWSQSGDTSSVSEFIRLWIDKHNRWNAPKYLAGESFGTMRAVQVAHELTTSRANSIALNGLALISNALDYEGSTSVHDNFYSYVTYLPTMAATAHYFGLAGQGKELNDFIEEARDFARDEYAPALLKGSGLSPEERADIVQGLAAFTGLDPVYIDRSDLRILTGRFRKELLRDRGVAIGGLDSRYTVDEADDVADRPQLDAASTAFGAAYTALFNDYLNTTLGVDIERPYKVSNREVGSNWSYRPVAQGQSWEPDYVNVARKLSTAMRHNTDLQVWVANGIYDLVTPFFDADMTFARHGIPSERVVLTYYEAGHMMYVHEPSRQAIMRDLNAFYAGDLVK
;
A
#
# COMPACT_ATOMS: atom_id res chain seq x y z
N MET A 1 40.62 14.88 44.77
CA MET A 1 39.83 14.41 45.93
C MET A 1 39.18 13.11 45.53
N ASP A 2 39.77 12.04 46.06
CA ASP A 2 39.33 10.67 45.88
C ASP A 2 37.96 10.39 46.55
N PHE A 3 37.16 9.56 45.94
CA PHE A 3 36.29 8.63 46.67
C PHE A 3 36.15 7.33 45.89
N ARG A 4 36.78 6.29 46.46
CA ARG A 4 36.72 4.88 46.02
C ARG A 4 35.53 4.16 46.65
N ALA A 5 34.96 3.26 45.87
CA ALA A 5 34.52 1.90 46.14
C ALA A 5 33.56 1.59 47.31
N LEU A 6 32.50 0.83 47.01
CA LEU A 6 32.07 -0.30 47.85
C LEU A 6 31.50 -1.41 47.00
N CYS A 7 32.24 -2.53 46.94
CA CYS A 7 31.80 -3.84 46.51
C CYS A 7 30.97 -4.49 47.61
N GLY A 8 29.87 -5.14 47.29
CA GLY A 8 29.12 -6.03 48.16
C GLY A 8 28.84 -7.36 47.45
N ALA A 9 29.61 -8.36 47.81
CA ALA A 9 29.45 -9.74 47.41
C ALA A 9 28.38 -10.42 48.26
N PHE A 10 27.49 -11.21 47.66
CA PHE A 10 26.68 -12.19 48.37
C PHE A 10 26.96 -13.58 47.84
N SER A 11 27.41 -14.43 48.80
CA SER A 11 27.83 -15.81 48.62
C SER A 11 26.65 -16.74 48.35
N ALA A 12 26.89 -17.67 47.46
CA ALA A 12 26.04 -18.85 47.24
C ALA A 12 26.21 -19.89 48.37
N ILE A 13 25.12 -20.40 48.90
CA ILE A 13 25.10 -21.58 49.76
C ILE A 13 24.65 -22.76 48.88
N VAL A 14 25.58 -23.69 48.71
CA VAL A 14 25.29 -24.99 48.07
C VAL A 14 24.84 -25.95 49.19
N LEU A 15 23.63 -26.48 49.06
CA LEU A 15 23.18 -27.66 49.85
C LEU A 15 23.22 -28.88 48.91
N VAL A 16 24.14 -29.80 49.21
CA VAL A 16 24.20 -31.12 48.63
C VAL A 16 23.36 -32.05 49.50
N SER A 17 22.31 -32.63 48.93
CA SER A 17 21.64 -33.82 49.50
C SER A 17 21.74 -34.97 48.53
N VAL A 18 22.50 -35.96 48.99
CA VAL A 18 22.59 -37.28 48.33
C VAL A 18 21.40 -38.13 48.77
N THR A 19 20.62 -38.65 47.84
CA THR A 19 19.74 -39.78 48.07
C THR A 19 19.82 -40.76 46.90
N SER A 20 20.01 -42.00 47.28
CA SER A 20 20.27 -43.19 46.52
C SER A 20 19.13 -43.60 45.60
N GLY A 21 19.50 -44.27 44.51
CA GLY A 21 18.70 -44.63 43.36
C GLY A 21 17.53 -45.60 43.62
N ILE A 22 16.60 -45.51 42.69
CA ILE A 22 15.78 -46.65 42.21
C ILE A 22 15.59 -46.39 40.71
N GLY A 23 15.88 -47.42 39.91
CA GLY A 23 15.73 -47.37 38.46
C GLY A 23 14.27 -47.20 38.05
N ALA A 24 14.05 -46.27 37.14
CA ALA A 24 12.81 -46.14 36.39
C ALA A 24 13.13 -46.33 34.89
N SER A 25 12.47 -47.30 34.32
CA SER A 25 12.44 -47.60 32.89
C SER A 25 12.12 -46.34 32.10
N ALA A 26 12.93 -46.06 31.07
CA ALA A 26 12.60 -45.07 30.09
C ALA A 26 11.37 -45.55 29.28
N ASP A 27 10.21 -45.01 29.59
CA ASP A 27 9.07 -45.05 28.69
C ASP A 27 9.39 -44.09 27.53
N THR A 28 9.78 -44.67 26.42
CA THR A 28 9.85 -43.98 25.13
C THR A 28 8.40 -43.75 24.70
N THR A 29 7.82 -42.62 25.13
CA THR A 29 6.62 -42.11 24.52
C THR A 29 6.97 -41.71 23.08
N THR A 30 6.72 -42.63 22.17
CA THR A 30 6.57 -42.34 20.75
C THR A 30 5.45 -41.29 20.65
N GLN A 31 5.80 -40.03 20.48
CA GLN A 31 4.86 -39.03 20.02
C GLN A 31 4.37 -39.50 18.65
N THR A 32 3.15 -40.01 18.62
CA THR A 32 2.40 -40.18 17.38
C THR A 32 2.41 -38.81 16.68
N PRO A 33 2.80 -38.70 15.39
CA PRO A 33 2.71 -37.43 14.71
C PRO A 33 1.25 -36.97 14.78
N GLU A 34 1.06 -35.76 15.26
CA GLU A 34 -0.24 -35.10 15.30
C GLU A 34 -0.77 -35.10 13.87
N LYS A 35 -1.89 -35.81 13.68
CA LYS A 35 -2.50 -35.99 12.37
C LYS A 35 -2.88 -34.61 11.89
N THR A 36 -2.12 -34.01 10.98
CA THR A 36 -2.47 -32.75 10.29
C THR A 36 -3.91 -32.89 9.84
N ALA A 37 -4.77 -32.00 10.29
CA ALA A 37 -6.16 -32.00 9.89
C ALA A 37 -6.24 -31.99 8.35
N GLU A 38 -7.02 -32.90 7.78
CA GLU A 38 -7.18 -33.01 6.34
C GLU A 38 -7.71 -31.65 5.81
N VAL A 39 -6.96 -31.02 4.91
CA VAL A 39 -7.34 -29.75 4.31
C VAL A 39 -8.47 -30.02 3.32
N ALA A 40 -9.63 -29.42 3.53
CA ALA A 40 -10.76 -29.54 2.61
C ALA A 40 -10.40 -28.98 1.21
N ASP A 41 -11.05 -29.49 0.17
CA ASP A 41 -10.85 -29.01 -1.20
C ASP A 41 -11.14 -27.49 -1.34
N PRO A 42 -10.46 -26.80 -2.28
CA PRO A 42 -10.65 -25.36 -2.52
C PRO A 42 -12.08 -25.08 -3.01
N VAL A 43 -12.71 -24.07 -2.41
CA VAL A 43 -14.06 -23.65 -2.82
C VAL A 43 -14.00 -22.67 -3.99
N MET A 44 -15.00 -22.77 -4.90
CA MET A 44 -15.15 -21.87 -6.05
C MET A 44 -16.62 -21.54 -6.30
N PHE A 45 -16.92 -20.27 -6.28
CA PHE A 45 -18.25 -19.71 -6.62
C PHE A 45 -18.19 -19.12 -8.01
N VAL A 46 -19.13 -19.48 -8.87
CA VAL A 46 -19.18 -18.99 -10.25
C VAL A 46 -20.54 -18.37 -10.53
N SER A 47 -20.53 -17.12 -10.97
CA SER A 47 -21.73 -16.38 -11.35
C SER A 47 -21.56 -15.71 -12.71
N LYS A 48 -22.69 -15.45 -13.41
CA LYS A 48 -22.70 -14.83 -14.75
C LYS A 48 -23.41 -13.49 -14.68
N HIS A 49 -22.80 -12.52 -15.32
CA HIS A 49 -23.25 -11.15 -15.28
C HIS A 49 -23.14 -10.50 -16.66
N GLU A 50 -23.76 -9.34 -16.78
CA GLU A 50 -23.59 -8.44 -17.92
C GLU A 50 -23.51 -6.99 -17.41
N GLY A 51 -22.79 -6.14 -18.14
CA GLY A 51 -22.67 -4.72 -17.84
C GLY A 51 -22.31 -3.93 -19.08
N ARG A 52 -22.30 -2.61 -18.96
CA ARG A 52 -21.85 -1.71 -20.03
C ARG A 52 -20.57 -1.00 -19.57
N PHE A 53 -19.48 -1.21 -20.31
CA PHE A 53 -18.16 -0.68 -20.00
C PHE A 53 -17.58 -0.01 -21.24
N GLY A 54 -17.10 1.23 -21.11
CA GLY A 54 -16.64 2.01 -22.25
C GLY A 54 -17.68 2.14 -23.39
N GLY A 55 -18.99 2.08 -23.06
CA GLY A 55 -20.07 2.12 -24.02
C GLY A 55 -20.47 0.74 -24.61
N GLU A 56 -19.65 -0.31 -24.45
CA GLU A 56 -19.90 -1.66 -24.96
C GLU A 56 -20.65 -2.52 -23.92
N ARG A 57 -21.62 -3.32 -24.37
CA ARG A 57 -22.30 -4.32 -23.52
C ARG A 57 -21.49 -5.60 -23.50
N ILE A 58 -21.05 -6.02 -22.34
CA ILE A 58 -20.17 -7.17 -22.12
C ILE A 58 -20.85 -8.18 -21.22
N LYS A 59 -20.81 -9.45 -21.64
CA LYS A 59 -21.12 -10.60 -20.78
C LYS A 59 -19.85 -11.14 -20.17
N TYR A 60 -19.87 -11.37 -18.87
CA TYR A 60 -18.73 -11.89 -18.14
C TYR A 60 -19.16 -12.89 -17.07
N ARG A 61 -18.27 -13.80 -16.75
CA ARG A 61 -18.38 -14.64 -15.56
C ARG A 61 -17.47 -14.14 -14.46
N VAL A 62 -17.88 -14.36 -13.23
CA VAL A 62 -17.04 -14.14 -12.04
C VAL A 62 -16.71 -15.49 -11.44
N GLU A 63 -15.41 -15.75 -11.25
CA GLU A 63 -14.90 -16.87 -10.47
C GLU A 63 -14.34 -16.29 -9.16
N ALA A 64 -15.09 -16.46 -8.06
CA ALA A 64 -14.66 -16.05 -6.71
C ALA A 64 -14.31 -17.31 -5.92
N GLY A 65 -13.04 -17.48 -5.52
CA GLY A 65 -12.68 -18.71 -4.85
C GLY A 65 -11.23 -18.88 -4.51
N GLU A 66 -10.93 -20.04 -3.98
CA GLU A 66 -9.65 -20.42 -3.44
C GLU A 66 -8.74 -21.07 -4.49
N THR A 67 -7.46 -20.73 -4.43
CA THR A 67 -6.37 -21.44 -5.10
C THR A 67 -5.36 -21.84 -4.05
N PHE A 68 -5.06 -23.14 -3.95
CA PHE A 68 -4.10 -23.64 -3.00
C PHE A 68 -2.69 -23.58 -3.55
N LEU A 69 -1.81 -22.92 -2.82
CA LEU A 69 -0.37 -22.98 -3.02
C LEU A 69 0.17 -24.23 -2.31
N LYS A 70 1.21 -24.83 -2.88
CA LYS A 70 1.80 -26.07 -2.41
C LYS A 70 3.32 -25.95 -2.33
N ASN A 71 3.92 -26.70 -1.40
CA ASN A 71 5.37 -26.89 -1.36
C ASN A 71 5.84 -27.90 -2.45
N ASP A 72 7.14 -28.14 -2.49
CA ASP A 72 7.76 -29.08 -3.47
C ASP A 72 7.30 -30.52 -3.27
N GLU A 73 6.83 -30.89 -2.08
CA GLU A 73 6.26 -32.18 -1.75
C GLU A 73 4.80 -32.33 -2.16
N GLY A 74 4.18 -31.23 -2.65
CA GLY A 74 2.78 -31.16 -3.08
C GLY A 74 1.79 -30.93 -1.95
N GLU A 75 2.25 -30.61 -0.74
CA GLU A 75 1.42 -30.33 0.43
C GLU A 75 0.90 -28.90 0.40
N PRO A 76 -0.37 -28.64 0.73
CA PRO A 76 -0.92 -27.30 0.79
C PRO A 76 -0.24 -26.42 1.84
N THR A 77 0.13 -25.19 1.48
CA THR A 77 0.76 -24.21 2.37
C THR A 77 -0.10 -22.96 2.57
N ALA A 78 -0.79 -22.53 1.54
CA ALA A 78 -1.71 -21.39 1.62
C ALA A 78 -2.93 -21.57 0.73
N SER A 79 -4.00 -20.89 1.09
CA SER A 79 -5.19 -20.66 0.27
C SER A 79 -5.25 -19.19 -0.09
N ILE A 80 -5.07 -18.85 -1.36
CA ILE A 80 -5.31 -17.51 -1.88
C ILE A 80 -6.72 -17.44 -2.42
N PHE A 81 -7.51 -16.49 -1.93
CA PHE A 81 -8.83 -16.17 -2.44
C PHE A 81 -8.73 -15.01 -3.43
N ALA A 82 -9.35 -15.18 -4.59
CA ALA A 82 -9.33 -14.17 -5.65
C ALA A 82 -10.68 -14.06 -6.35
N TYR A 83 -10.89 -12.92 -6.98
CA TYR A 83 -12.10 -12.61 -7.75
C TYR A 83 -11.71 -12.36 -9.21
N SER A 84 -12.01 -13.30 -10.10
CA SER A 84 -11.67 -13.23 -11.52
C SER A 84 -12.89 -12.85 -12.34
N TYR A 85 -12.87 -11.68 -12.96
CA TYR A 85 -13.89 -11.18 -13.89
C TYR A 85 -13.43 -11.44 -15.31
N ILE A 86 -14.04 -12.38 -15.98
CA ILE A 86 -13.60 -12.90 -17.27
C ILE A 86 -14.69 -12.71 -18.32
N ARG A 87 -14.41 -11.96 -19.37
CA ARG A 87 -15.32 -11.76 -20.50
C ARG A 87 -15.57 -13.08 -21.23
N GLU A 88 -16.85 -13.45 -21.44
CA GLU A 88 -17.22 -14.78 -22.00
C GLU A 88 -16.99 -14.90 -23.52
N ASP A 89 -17.12 -13.80 -24.27
CA ASP A 89 -17.03 -13.78 -25.75
C ASP A 89 -15.65 -13.35 -26.27
N ALA A 90 -14.63 -13.30 -25.40
CA ALA A 90 -13.28 -12.90 -25.75
C ALA A 90 -12.37 -14.11 -25.96
N GLY A 91 -11.38 -13.95 -26.85
CA GLY A 91 -10.35 -14.97 -27.10
C GLY A 91 -9.29 -15.02 -25.99
N GLU A 92 -8.47 -16.08 -26.04
CA GLU A 92 -7.39 -16.35 -25.08
C GLU A 92 -6.32 -15.24 -25.02
N ASN A 93 -6.18 -14.45 -26.09
CA ASN A 93 -5.23 -13.34 -26.18
C ASN A 93 -5.73 -12.02 -25.56
N ARG A 94 -6.94 -12.01 -24.93
CA ARG A 94 -7.43 -10.84 -24.23
C ARG A 94 -6.50 -10.49 -23.07
N PRO A 95 -6.17 -9.21 -22.84
CA PRO A 95 -5.36 -8.79 -21.70
C PRO A 95 -5.94 -9.25 -20.37
N VAL A 96 -5.06 -9.46 -19.39
CA VAL A 96 -5.44 -9.70 -17.99
C VAL A 96 -4.67 -8.75 -17.08
N THR A 97 -5.38 -8.19 -16.10
CA THR A 97 -4.82 -7.33 -15.05
C THR A 97 -5.02 -7.97 -13.70
N PHE A 98 -3.92 -8.22 -13.00
CA PHE A 98 -3.92 -8.66 -11.60
C PHE A 98 -3.84 -7.45 -10.70
N VAL A 99 -4.80 -7.34 -9.76
CA VAL A 99 -5.03 -6.15 -8.95
C VAL A 99 -4.95 -6.50 -7.47
N PHE A 100 -4.26 -5.69 -6.68
CA PHE A 100 -4.18 -5.85 -5.24
C PHE A 100 -3.93 -4.53 -4.51
N ASN A 101 -4.47 -4.40 -3.31
CA ASN A 101 -4.18 -3.30 -2.41
C ASN A 101 -2.91 -3.56 -1.58
N GLY A 102 -2.61 -2.66 -0.68
CA GLY A 102 -1.38 -2.62 0.11
C GLY A 102 -1.54 -2.99 1.57
N GLY A 103 -1.23 -2.05 2.43
CA GLY A 103 -1.14 -2.18 3.87
C GLY A 103 0.31 -2.17 4.34
N PRO A 104 1.01 -3.30 4.52
CA PRO A 104 0.58 -4.69 4.30
C PRO A 104 -0.54 -5.11 5.24
N GLY A 105 -1.36 -6.06 4.76
CA GLY A 105 -2.50 -6.57 5.51
C GLY A 105 -3.86 -6.02 5.08
N SER A 106 -3.96 -5.35 3.92
CA SER A 106 -5.23 -4.93 3.29
C SER A 106 -5.67 -5.91 2.20
N ALA A 107 -6.94 -6.26 2.19
CA ALA A 107 -7.58 -6.97 1.09
C ALA A 107 -7.77 -6.04 -0.11
N SER A 108 -8.06 -6.61 -1.29
CA SER A 108 -8.17 -5.87 -2.57
C SER A 108 -9.44 -5.06 -2.73
N ILE A 109 -10.26 -4.94 -1.70
CA ILE A 109 -11.59 -4.31 -1.71
C ILE A 109 -11.58 -2.87 -2.26
N TRP A 110 -10.55 -2.08 -1.95
CA TRP A 110 -10.52 -0.65 -2.26
C TRP A 110 -10.42 -0.41 -3.77
N LEU A 111 -9.41 -0.98 -4.42
CA LEU A 111 -9.33 -0.94 -5.89
C LEU A 111 -10.46 -1.69 -6.56
N HIS A 112 -10.94 -2.79 -5.95
CA HIS A 112 -12.06 -3.57 -6.49
C HIS A 112 -13.34 -2.74 -6.56
N MET A 113 -13.74 -2.13 -5.45
CA MET A 113 -15.01 -1.43 -5.30
C MET A 113 -14.91 0.09 -5.53
N GLY A 114 -13.71 0.62 -5.70
CA GLY A 114 -13.51 2.05 -5.93
C GLY A 114 -13.16 2.40 -7.37
N MET A 115 -12.41 1.53 -8.05
CA MET A 115 -11.80 1.90 -9.33
C MET A 115 -12.00 0.83 -10.43
N PHE A 116 -11.49 -0.39 -10.21
CA PHE A 116 -11.35 -1.38 -11.28
C PHE A 116 -12.60 -2.24 -11.51
N GLY A 117 -13.32 -2.59 -10.46
CA GLY A 117 -14.43 -3.55 -10.55
C GLY A 117 -15.62 -3.05 -11.36
N PRO A 118 -16.52 -3.96 -11.77
CA PRO A 118 -17.72 -3.61 -12.57
C PRO A 118 -18.79 -2.87 -11.76
N LYS A 119 -18.69 -2.90 -10.45
CA LYS A 119 -19.49 -2.14 -9.49
C LYS A 119 -18.58 -1.26 -8.66
N ARG A 120 -19.08 -0.13 -8.22
CA ARG A 120 -18.33 0.74 -7.29
C ARG A 120 -19.21 1.29 -6.17
N VAL A 121 -18.60 1.57 -5.06
CA VAL A 121 -19.21 2.30 -3.95
C VAL A 121 -19.40 3.75 -4.39
N LEU A 122 -20.59 4.29 -4.22
CA LEU A 122 -20.84 5.72 -4.36
C LEU A 122 -20.55 6.35 -2.99
N VAL A 123 -19.50 7.14 -2.94
CA VAL A 123 -19.11 7.92 -1.75
C VAL A 123 -19.29 9.40 -2.01
N ALA A 124 -19.39 10.20 -0.94
CA ALA A 124 -19.33 11.65 -1.04
C ALA A 124 -18.02 12.06 -1.70
N SER A 125 -18.11 12.91 -2.74
CA SER A 125 -16.93 13.29 -3.54
C SER A 125 -16.10 14.37 -2.86
N GLU A 126 -16.75 15.26 -2.13
CA GLU A 126 -16.10 16.40 -1.48
C GLU A 126 -15.66 16.01 -0.06
N ALA A 127 -14.50 16.50 0.33
CA ALA A 127 -13.87 16.10 1.58
C ALA A 127 -14.49 16.75 2.85
N ASP A 128 -15.44 17.64 2.69
CA ASP A 128 -16.25 18.21 3.78
C ASP A 128 -17.57 17.46 4.00
N GLU A 129 -17.81 16.39 3.25
CA GLU A 129 -18.92 15.48 3.40
C GLU A 129 -18.44 14.09 3.84
N ASP A 130 -19.28 13.33 4.50
CA ASP A 130 -19.03 11.93 4.86
C ASP A 130 -20.24 11.05 4.52
N ASP A 131 -20.00 9.74 4.41
CA ASP A 131 -21.06 8.77 4.09
C ASP A 131 -21.92 8.41 5.32
N GLY A 132 -21.53 8.83 6.51
CA GLY A 132 -22.26 8.63 7.75
C GLY A 132 -22.60 7.15 8.03
N ALA A 133 -23.89 6.89 8.19
CA ALA A 133 -24.42 5.56 8.46
C ALA A 133 -25.24 5.01 7.28
N ALA A 134 -25.30 3.65 7.18
CA ALA A 134 -26.13 2.98 6.17
C ALA A 134 -27.59 3.50 6.17
N PRO A 135 -28.27 3.47 5.01
CA PRO A 135 -27.94 2.70 3.80
C PRO A 135 -26.98 3.39 2.85
N TYR A 136 -25.98 2.67 2.39
CA TYR A 136 -25.02 3.12 1.37
C TYR A 136 -25.47 2.69 -0.03
N THR A 137 -24.84 3.22 -1.09
CA THR A 137 -25.25 2.97 -2.48
C THR A 137 -24.13 2.31 -3.29
N LEU A 138 -24.45 1.15 -3.87
CA LEU A 138 -23.61 0.48 -4.87
C LEU A 138 -24.12 0.83 -6.27
N ILE A 139 -23.24 1.25 -7.16
CA ILE A 139 -23.59 1.62 -8.55
C ILE A 139 -22.77 0.84 -9.56
N ASP A 140 -23.24 0.84 -10.81
CA ASP A 140 -22.47 0.34 -11.94
C ASP A 140 -21.24 1.22 -12.19
N ASN A 141 -20.10 0.59 -12.47
CA ASN A 141 -18.89 1.29 -12.87
C ASN A 141 -18.72 1.21 -14.40
N ALA A 142 -19.33 2.14 -15.11
CA ALA A 142 -19.26 2.19 -16.56
C ALA A 142 -17.84 2.41 -17.11
N ASP A 143 -16.95 2.95 -16.28
CA ASP A 143 -15.55 3.23 -16.62
C ASP A 143 -14.61 2.06 -16.27
N SER A 144 -15.14 0.97 -15.70
CA SER A 144 -14.32 -0.22 -15.36
C SER A 144 -13.50 -0.69 -16.56
N PRO A 145 -12.20 -0.97 -16.40
CA PRO A 145 -11.36 -1.48 -17.48
C PRO A 145 -11.72 -2.91 -17.90
N LEU A 146 -12.77 -3.52 -17.32
CA LEU A 146 -13.35 -4.78 -17.81
C LEU A 146 -13.76 -4.68 -19.29
N GLY A 147 -13.92 -3.49 -19.83
CA GLY A 147 -14.09 -3.27 -21.27
C GLY A 147 -12.90 -3.78 -22.09
N VAL A 148 -11.67 -3.62 -21.61
CA VAL A 148 -10.43 -3.84 -22.38
C VAL A 148 -9.57 -4.99 -21.83
N THR A 149 -9.69 -5.36 -20.56
CA THR A 149 -8.89 -6.40 -19.88
C THR A 149 -9.78 -7.27 -19.00
N ASP A 150 -9.41 -8.53 -18.79
CA ASP A 150 -9.97 -9.32 -17.69
C ASP A 150 -9.33 -8.84 -16.37
N LEU A 151 -10.06 -8.97 -15.25
CA LEU A 151 -9.62 -8.46 -13.95
C LEU A 151 -9.51 -9.61 -12.95
N VAL A 152 -8.42 -9.64 -12.21
CA VAL A 152 -8.19 -10.63 -11.15
C VAL A 152 -7.78 -9.90 -9.87
N PHE A 153 -8.71 -9.76 -8.93
CA PHE A 153 -8.42 -9.18 -7.62
C PHE A 153 -7.91 -10.26 -6.69
N ILE A 154 -6.73 -10.04 -6.13
CA ILE A 154 -6.04 -11.00 -5.28
C ILE A 154 -6.05 -10.49 -3.85
N ASP A 155 -6.58 -11.27 -2.91
CA ASP A 155 -6.40 -11.02 -1.49
C ASP A 155 -5.11 -11.73 -1.03
N PRO A 156 -4.05 -11.00 -0.64
CA PRO A 156 -2.83 -11.62 -0.13
C PRO A 156 -3.06 -12.45 1.13
N VAL A 157 -2.18 -13.42 1.40
CA VAL A 157 -2.33 -14.34 2.55
C VAL A 157 -2.43 -13.57 3.88
N GLY A 158 -3.52 -13.84 4.62
CA GLY A 158 -3.87 -13.17 5.86
C GLY A 158 -4.91 -12.07 5.69
N THR A 159 -5.35 -11.76 4.47
CA THR A 159 -6.38 -10.75 4.15
C THR A 159 -7.57 -11.40 3.45
N GLY A 160 -8.70 -10.71 3.43
CA GLY A 160 -9.92 -11.24 2.83
C GLY A 160 -10.28 -12.61 3.39
N TYR A 161 -10.44 -13.57 2.49
CA TYR A 161 -10.59 -14.98 2.84
C TYR A 161 -9.28 -15.80 2.70
N SER A 162 -8.17 -15.18 2.31
CA SER A 162 -6.88 -15.84 2.13
C SER A 162 -6.19 -16.14 3.46
N ARG A 163 -5.55 -17.30 3.56
CA ARG A 163 -4.92 -17.78 4.82
C ARG A 163 -3.83 -18.82 4.55
N ALA A 164 -2.95 -19.01 5.51
CA ALA A 164 -2.10 -20.18 5.59
C ALA A 164 -2.96 -21.43 5.88
N ILE A 165 -2.62 -22.58 5.31
CA ILE A 165 -3.30 -23.86 5.46
C ILE A 165 -2.29 -25.01 5.46
N GLY A 166 -2.75 -26.18 5.86
CA GLY A 166 -1.95 -27.40 5.80
C GLY A 166 -0.67 -27.31 6.62
N VAL A 167 0.46 -27.37 5.94
CA VAL A 167 1.80 -27.29 6.55
C VAL A 167 2.38 -25.89 6.60
N GLY A 168 1.70 -24.89 6.02
CA GLY A 168 2.18 -23.50 5.98
C GLY A 168 1.82 -22.72 7.23
N GLU A 169 2.74 -21.85 7.63
CA GLU A 169 2.56 -20.93 8.75
C GLU A 169 2.30 -19.52 8.23
N SER A 170 1.49 -18.70 8.94
CA SER A 170 1.17 -17.32 8.54
C SER A 170 2.42 -16.47 8.34
N THR A 171 3.45 -16.67 9.15
CA THR A 171 4.73 -15.97 9.10
C THR A 171 5.54 -16.25 7.83
N ASP A 172 5.30 -17.36 7.14
CA ASP A 172 5.95 -17.70 5.87
C ASP A 172 5.58 -16.67 4.78
N PHE A 173 4.39 -16.08 4.90
CA PHE A 173 3.79 -15.17 3.91
C PHE A 173 3.87 -13.69 4.32
N TRP A 174 4.08 -13.38 5.62
CA TRP A 174 4.09 -12.01 6.13
C TRP A 174 5.48 -11.37 6.08
N SER A 175 6.04 -11.41 4.88
CA SER A 175 7.34 -10.80 4.57
C SER A 175 7.38 -10.36 3.12
N GLN A 176 8.32 -9.50 2.75
CA GLN A 176 8.50 -9.11 1.36
C GLN A 176 8.69 -10.33 0.43
N SER A 177 9.49 -11.30 0.82
CA SER A 177 9.76 -12.49 0.01
C SER A 177 8.56 -13.44 -0.03
N GLY A 178 7.96 -13.75 1.11
CA GLY A 178 6.82 -14.68 1.19
C GLY A 178 5.59 -14.15 0.47
N ASP A 179 5.30 -12.85 0.61
CA ASP A 179 4.22 -12.18 -0.11
C ASP A 179 4.48 -12.20 -1.62
N THR A 180 5.68 -11.82 -2.05
CA THR A 180 6.06 -11.83 -3.47
C THR A 180 5.95 -13.21 -4.09
N SER A 181 6.51 -14.23 -3.44
CA SER A 181 6.50 -15.61 -3.96
C SER A 181 5.09 -16.18 -4.02
N SER A 182 4.27 -15.96 -2.98
CA SER A 182 2.89 -16.47 -2.96
C SER A 182 2.01 -15.82 -4.03
N VAL A 183 2.12 -14.51 -4.24
CA VAL A 183 1.36 -13.83 -5.29
C VAL A 183 1.88 -14.21 -6.68
N SER A 184 3.19 -14.33 -6.87
CA SER A 184 3.79 -14.77 -8.14
C SER A 184 3.35 -16.18 -8.51
N GLU A 185 3.33 -17.09 -7.55
CA GLU A 185 2.88 -18.47 -7.77
C GLU A 185 1.38 -18.52 -8.09
N PHE A 186 0.54 -17.78 -7.35
CA PHE A 186 -0.88 -17.65 -7.68
C PHE A 186 -1.07 -17.16 -9.13
N ILE A 187 -0.32 -16.16 -9.58
CA ILE A 187 -0.42 -15.63 -10.95
C ILE A 187 -0.04 -16.71 -11.97
N ARG A 188 1.01 -17.50 -11.74
CA ARG A 188 1.39 -18.61 -12.61
C ARG A 188 0.29 -19.66 -12.71
N LEU A 189 -0.26 -20.10 -11.57
CA LEU A 189 -1.36 -21.07 -11.53
C LEU A 189 -2.61 -20.54 -12.23
N TRP A 190 -2.93 -19.25 -12.07
CA TRP A 190 -4.05 -18.63 -12.75
C TRP A 190 -3.86 -18.58 -14.27
N ILE A 191 -2.68 -18.17 -14.74
CA ILE A 191 -2.32 -18.12 -16.16
C ILE A 191 -2.42 -19.52 -16.79
N ASP A 192 -1.92 -20.54 -16.10
CA ASP A 192 -1.97 -21.92 -16.55
C ASP A 192 -3.41 -22.43 -16.62
N LYS A 193 -4.17 -22.30 -15.53
CA LYS A 193 -5.59 -22.70 -15.44
C LYS A 193 -6.46 -22.10 -16.55
N HIS A 194 -6.19 -20.84 -16.91
CA HIS A 194 -6.99 -20.10 -17.89
C HIS A 194 -6.39 -20.05 -19.28
N ASN A 195 -5.26 -20.75 -19.53
CA ASN A 195 -4.54 -20.77 -20.80
C ASN A 195 -4.16 -19.36 -21.32
N ARG A 196 -3.62 -18.50 -20.43
CA ARG A 196 -3.34 -17.08 -20.72
C ARG A 196 -1.84 -16.80 -20.89
N TRP A 197 -1.04 -17.81 -21.24
CA TRP A 197 0.41 -17.68 -21.41
C TRP A 197 0.81 -16.62 -22.45
N ASN A 198 0.08 -16.50 -23.56
CA ASN A 198 0.36 -15.55 -24.63
C ASN A 198 -0.49 -14.26 -24.56
N ALA A 199 -1.34 -14.08 -23.55
CA ALA A 199 -2.11 -12.86 -23.36
C ALA A 199 -1.24 -11.72 -22.82
N PRO A 200 -1.51 -10.44 -23.18
CA PRO A 200 -0.92 -9.29 -22.49
C PRO A 200 -1.26 -9.30 -21.00
N LYS A 201 -0.29 -9.00 -20.15
CA LYS A 201 -0.41 -9.08 -18.69
C LYS A 201 -0.03 -7.76 -18.04
N TYR A 202 -0.86 -7.32 -17.09
CA TYR A 202 -0.67 -6.11 -16.32
C TYR A 202 -0.76 -6.41 -14.83
N LEU A 203 -0.03 -5.65 -14.01
CA LEU A 203 -0.23 -5.61 -12.56
C LEU A 203 -0.69 -4.21 -12.17
N ALA A 204 -1.65 -4.14 -11.26
CA ALA A 204 -2.09 -2.90 -10.65
C ALA A 204 -2.00 -3.01 -9.13
N GLY A 205 -1.30 -2.10 -8.50
CA GLY A 205 -1.12 -2.07 -7.05
C GLY A 205 -1.31 -0.68 -6.48
N GLU A 206 -1.88 -0.61 -5.27
CA GLU A 206 -2.03 0.64 -4.53
C GLU A 206 -1.23 0.60 -3.23
N SER A 207 -0.57 1.73 -2.89
CA SER A 207 0.16 1.85 -1.62
C SER A 207 1.28 0.79 -1.52
N PHE A 208 1.39 0.03 -0.44
CA PHE A 208 2.29 -1.14 -0.38
C PHE A 208 2.09 -2.11 -1.56
N GLY A 209 0.89 -2.14 -2.17
CA GLY A 209 0.63 -2.92 -3.38
C GLY A 209 1.50 -2.51 -4.58
N THR A 210 1.99 -1.27 -4.65
CA THR A 210 2.95 -0.84 -5.67
C THR A 210 4.31 -1.52 -5.48
N MET A 211 4.75 -1.65 -4.23
CA MET A 211 5.94 -2.43 -3.87
C MET A 211 5.77 -3.90 -4.23
N ARG A 212 4.61 -4.49 -3.89
CA ARG A 212 4.25 -5.87 -4.30
C ARG A 212 4.29 -6.02 -5.82
N ALA A 213 3.66 -5.12 -6.57
CA ALA A 213 3.63 -5.16 -8.03
C ALA A 213 5.04 -5.19 -8.63
N VAL A 214 5.94 -4.34 -8.14
CA VAL A 214 7.33 -4.27 -8.59
C VAL A 214 8.12 -5.53 -8.23
N GLN A 215 7.94 -6.07 -7.03
CA GLN A 215 8.63 -7.30 -6.62
C GLN A 215 8.14 -8.51 -7.40
N VAL A 216 6.83 -8.65 -7.59
CA VAL A 216 6.22 -9.70 -8.44
C VAL A 216 6.67 -9.56 -9.89
N ALA A 217 6.69 -8.34 -10.44
CA ALA A 217 7.18 -8.10 -11.79
C ALA A 217 8.65 -8.51 -11.94
N HIS A 218 9.48 -8.17 -10.95
CA HIS A 218 10.88 -8.58 -10.93
C HIS A 218 11.02 -10.11 -10.88
N GLU A 219 10.30 -10.78 -9.98
CA GLU A 219 10.36 -12.24 -9.83
C GLU A 219 9.87 -12.96 -11.09
N LEU A 220 8.71 -12.55 -11.64
CA LEU A 220 8.16 -13.15 -12.85
C LEU A 220 9.09 -12.97 -14.07
N THR A 221 9.68 -11.79 -14.22
CA THR A 221 10.51 -11.45 -15.39
C THR A 221 11.92 -12.07 -15.32
N THR A 222 12.51 -12.16 -14.12
CA THR A 222 13.89 -12.64 -13.94
C THR A 222 14.00 -14.14 -13.66
N SER A 223 12.88 -14.84 -13.49
CA SER A 223 12.85 -16.30 -13.29
C SER A 223 13.47 -17.03 -14.49
N ARG A 224 14.49 -17.86 -14.24
CA ARG A 224 15.16 -18.62 -15.31
C ARG A 224 14.34 -19.79 -15.83
N ALA A 225 13.49 -20.36 -14.99
CA ALA A 225 12.73 -21.57 -15.34
C ALA A 225 11.41 -21.23 -16.06
N ASN A 226 10.68 -20.23 -15.54
CA ASN A 226 9.32 -19.90 -15.97
C ASN A 226 9.15 -18.37 -16.06
N SER A 227 9.92 -17.72 -16.92
CA SER A 227 9.84 -16.26 -17.11
C SER A 227 8.50 -15.86 -17.73
N ILE A 228 7.87 -14.84 -17.14
CA ILE A 228 6.63 -14.22 -17.61
C ILE A 228 6.90 -12.74 -17.87
N ALA A 229 6.76 -12.32 -19.13
CA ALA A 229 6.82 -10.92 -19.50
C ALA A 229 5.49 -10.22 -19.18
N LEU A 230 5.59 -9.01 -18.62
CA LEU A 230 4.47 -8.13 -18.34
C LEU A 230 4.45 -6.99 -19.35
N ASN A 231 3.26 -6.53 -19.73
CA ASN A 231 3.07 -5.39 -20.63
C ASN A 231 3.07 -4.06 -19.86
N GLY A 232 2.55 -4.06 -18.63
CA GLY A 232 2.52 -2.82 -17.86
C GLY A 232 2.32 -2.99 -16.37
N LEU A 233 2.75 -1.95 -15.62
CA LEU A 233 2.50 -1.77 -14.20
C LEU A 233 1.72 -0.46 -14.00
N ALA A 234 0.56 -0.54 -13.32
CA ALA A 234 -0.18 0.62 -12.84
C ALA A 234 0.08 0.75 -11.32
N LEU A 235 0.86 1.76 -10.95
CA LEU A 235 1.30 2.01 -9.59
C LEU A 235 0.53 3.20 -9.02
N ILE A 236 -0.40 2.93 -8.11
CA ILE A 236 -1.32 3.92 -7.54
C ILE A 236 -0.86 4.26 -6.13
N SER A 237 -0.64 5.55 -5.85
CA SER A 237 -0.11 6.03 -4.55
C SER A 237 1.21 5.34 -4.20
N ASN A 238 2.25 5.69 -4.95
CA ASN A 238 3.55 5.01 -5.01
C ASN A 238 4.23 4.87 -3.65
N ALA A 239 4.70 3.65 -3.34
CA ALA A 239 5.41 3.31 -2.11
C ALA A 239 6.64 2.41 -2.38
N LEU A 240 7.42 2.71 -3.42
CA LEU A 240 8.59 1.88 -3.79
C LEU A 240 9.80 2.12 -2.90
N ASP A 241 9.88 3.28 -2.26
CA ASP A 241 10.98 3.71 -1.40
C ASP A 241 10.42 4.28 -0.10
N TYR A 242 10.70 3.62 1.02
CA TYR A 242 10.21 4.09 2.33
C TYR A 242 11.11 5.17 2.96
N GLU A 243 12.25 5.49 2.37
CA GLU A 243 13.08 6.57 2.88
C GLU A 243 12.32 7.91 2.83
N GLY A 244 11.69 8.23 1.69
CA GLY A 244 10.98 9.49 1.53
C GLY A 244 9.62 9.55 2.25
N SER A 245 9.01 8.40 2.54
CA SER A 245 7.68 8.34 3.17
C SER A 245 7.68 7.91 4.65
N THR A 246 8.86 7.79 5.29
CA THR A 246 8.99 7.47 6.71
C THR A 246 9.23 8.74 7.53
N SER A 247 8.15 9.35 8.05
CA SER A 247 8.20 10.57 8.86
C SER A 247 8.60 10.27 10.32
N VAL A 248 9.92 10.25 10.57
CA VAL A 248 10.56 10.08 11.89
C VAL A 248 11.65 11.10 12.11
N HIS A 249 12.01 11.39 13.38
CA HIS A 249 12.93 12.48 13.74
C HIS A 249 14.29 12.45 13.02
N ASP A 250 14.87 11.27 12.83
CA ASP A 250 16.22 11.13 12.29
C ASP A 250 16.25 10.98 10.76
N ASN A 251 15.09 10.97 10.11
CA ASN A 251 14.99 10.91 8.66
C ASN A 251 14.80 12.30 8.05
N PHE A 252 15.91 13.00 7.78
CA PHE A 252 15.85 14.34 7.19
C PHE A 252 15.23 14.34 5.79
N TYR A 253 15.40 13.27 5.03
CA TYR A 253 14.88 13.18 3.67
C TYR A 253 13.34 13.24 3.62
N SER A 254 12.69 12.63 4.61
CA SER A 254 11.21 12.68 4.68
C SER A 254 10.67 14.10 4.86
N TYR A 255 11.38 14.98 5.56
CA TYR A 255 10.95 16.38 5.70
C TYR A 255 10.90 17.10 4.35
N VAL A 256 11.86 16.79 3.47
CA VAL A 256 11.94 17.36 2.11
C VAL A 256 10.81 16.86 1.24
N THR A 257 10.55 15.53 1.25
CA THR A 257 9.55 14.92 0.38
C THR A 257 8.11 15.24 0.78
N TYR A 258 7.83 15.48 2.05
CA TYR A 258 6.50 15.84 2.53
C TYR A 258 6.15 17.32 2.33
N LEU A 259 7.13 18.22 2.20
CA LEU A 259 6.88 19.65 2.16
C LEU A 259 5.92 20.07 1.04
N PRO A 260 6.03 19.61 -0.22
CA PRO A 260 5.09 20.00 -1.26
C PRO A 260 3.64 19.54 -0.98
N THR A 261 3.43 18.37 -0.37
CA THR A 261 2.10 17.93 0.05
C THR A 261 1.54 18.77 1.20
N MET A 262 2.40 19.16 2.17
CA MET A 262 2.00 20.08 3.25
C MET A 262 1.63 21.45 2.69
N ALA A 263 2.36 21.95 1.69
CA ALA A 263 2.07 23.20 1.01
C ALA A 263 0.72 23.15 0.27
N ALA A 264 0.48 22.09 -0.50
CA ALA A 264 -0.81 21.88 -1.16
C ALA A 264 -1.97 21.84 -0.15
N THR A 265 -1.78 21.16 0.97
CA THR A 265 -2.77 21.07 2.05
C THR A 265 -3.05 22.45 2.67
N ALA A 266 -2.02 23.20 3.01
CA ALA A 266 -2.15 24.54 3.56
C ALA A 266 -2.84 25.51 2.55
N HIS A 267 -2.54 25.35 1.28
CA HIS A 267 -3.20 26.10 0.19
C HIS A 267 -4.70 25.78 0.12
N TYR A 268 -5.08 24.50 0.18
CA TYR A 268 -6.48 24.06 0.17
C TYR A 268 -7.29 24.71 1.31
N PHE A 269 -6.74 24.84 2.51
CA PHE A 269 -7.39 25.47 3.65
C PHE A 269 -7.26 27.01 3.69
N GLY A 270 -6.62 27.62 2.66
CA GLY A 270 -6.42 29.06 2.57
C GLY A 270 -5.43 29.63 3.58
N LEU A 271 -4.52 28.79 4.10
CA LEU A 271 -3.52 29.18 5.10
C LEU A 271 -2.16 29.56 4.49
N ALA A 272 -1.91 29.15 3.24
CA ALA A 272 -0.69 29.47 2.50
C ALA A 272 -1.00 29.69 1.02
N GLY A 273 -0.08 30.32 0.27
CA GLY A 273 -0.16 30.49 -1.19
C GLY A 273 -1.33 31.32 -1.71
N GLN A 274 -1.85 32.28 -0.93
CA GLN A 274 -3.00 33.10 -1.32
C GLN A 274 -2.76 33.85 -2.64
N GLY A 275 -3.70 33.67 -3.58
CA GLY A 275 -3.63 34.30 -4.90
C GLY A 275 -2.71 33.63 -5.91
N LYS A 276 -2.16 32.44 -5.57
CA LYS A 276 -1.41 31.60 -6.50
C LYS A 276 -2.28 30.43 -6.96
N GLU A 277 -2.05 29.99 -8.19
CA GLU A 277 -2.58 28.72 -8.69
C GLU A 277 -1.89 27.55 -7.97
N LEU A 278 -2.63 26.47 -7.70
CA LEU A 278 -2.13 25.35 -6.91
C LEU A 278 -0.84 24.74 -7.48
N ASN A 279 -0.82 24.48 -8.79
CA ASN A 279 0.34 23.87 -9.45
C ASN A 279 1.58 24.74 -9.37
N ASP A 280 1.46 26.05 -9.57
CA ASP A 280 2.57 26.98 -9.45
C ASP A 280 3.12 27.02 -8.01
N PHE A 281 2.23 26.98 -7.03
CA PHE A 281 2.62 26.98 -5.62
C PHE A 281 3.30 25.66 -5.20
N ILE A 282 2.86 24.54 -5.75
CA ILE A 282 3.51 23.23 -5.55
C ILE A 282 4.92 23.21 -6.15
N GLU A 283 5.11 23.75 -7.36
CA GLU A 283 6.45 23.84 -7.97
C GLU A 283 7.41 24.70 -7.14
N GLU A 284 6.96 25.86 -6.66
CA GLU A 284 7.75 26.67 -5.73
C GLU A 284 8.11 25.89 -4.45
N ALA A 285 7.18 25.10 -3.91
CA ALA A 285 7.44 24.27 -2.74
C ALA A 285 8.45 23.15 -3.02
N ARG A 286 8.41 22.52 -4.22
CA ARG A 286 9.41 21.53 -4.66
C ARG A 286 10.80 22.15 -4.76
N ASP A 287 10.91 23.32 -5.36
CA ASP A 287 12.16 24.05 -5.51
C ASP A 287 12.74 24.43 -4.14
N PHE A 288 11.93 25.04 -3.28
CA PHE A 288 12.35 25.36 -1.92
C PHE A 288 12.77 24.12 -1.10
N ALA A 289 12.00 23.03 -1.21
CA ALA A 289 12.32 21.76 -0.52
C ALA A 289 13.69 21.22 -0.92
N ARG A 290 14.02 21.25 -2.22
CA ARG A 290 15.24 20.72 -2.78
C ARG A 290 16.43 21.63 -2.59
N ASP A 291 16.27 22.93 -2.87
CA ASP A 291 17.37 23.86 -3.08
C ASP A 291 17.71 24.69 -1.83
N GLU A 292 16.78 24.83 -0.88
CA GLU A 292 16.96 25.60 0.36
C GLU A 292 16.79 24.75 1.62
N TYR A 293 15.69 24.02 1.75
CA TYR A 293 15.36 23.29 2.98
C TYR A 293 16.26 22.06 3.20
N ALA A 294 16.51 21.25 2.18
CA ALA A 294 17.39 20.10 2.27
C ALA A 294 18.83 20.49 2.67
N PRO A 295 19.49 21.51 2.04
CA PRO A 295 20.78 22.01 2.51
C PRO A 295 20.76 22.56 3.93
N ALA A 296 19.69 23.23 4.34
CA ALA A 296 19.55 23.74 5.70
C ALA A 296 19.49 22.62 6.75
N LEU A 297 18.72 21.56 6.49
CA LEU A 297 18.68 20.38 7.35
C LEU A 297 20.05 19.70 7.49
N LEU A 298 20.85 19.67 6.41
CA LEU A 298 22.22 19.13 6.43
C LEU A 298 23.20 20.01 7.21
N LYS A 299 23.03 21.35 7.16
CA LYS A 299 23.84 22.28 7.98
C LYS A 299 23.53 22.16 9.47
N GLY A 300 22.26 21.89 9.83
CA GLY A 300 21.82 21.76 11.22
C GLY A 300 22.24 22.93 12.09
N SER A 301 22.98 22.69 13.18
CA SER A 301 23.52 23.73 14.07
C SER A 301 24.57 24.63 13.44
N GLY A 302 25.00 24.37 12.21
CA GLY A 302 25.89 25.24 11.44
C GLY A 302 25.22 26.38 10.70
N LEU A 303 23.88 26.47 10.76
CA LEU A 303 23.13 27.60 10.22
C LEU A 303 23.45 28.88 11.03
N SER A 304 23.68 30.02 10.33
CA SER A 304 23.66 31.31 10.99
C SER A 304 22.26 31.68 11.49
N PRO A 305 22.09 32.60 12.43
CA PRO A 305 20.76 33.06 12.87
C PRO A 305 19.92 33.59 11.73
N GLU A 306 20.50 34.27 10.75
CA GLU A 306 19.85 34.82 9.57
C GLU A 306 19.37 33.66 8.64
N GLU A 307 20.27 32.75 8.29
CA GLU A 307 19.91 31.57 7.46
C GLU A 307 18.78 30.77 8.10
N ARG A 308 18.84 30.55 9.43
CA ARG A 308 17.76 29.85 10.14
C ARG A 308 16.44 30.60 10.08
N ALA A 309 16.46 31.93 10.26
CA ALA A 309 15.27 32.74 10.19
C ALA A 309 14.64 32.70 8.80
N ASP A 310 15.44 32.74 7.73
CA ASP A 310 14.97 32.67 6.35
C ASP A 310 14.26 31.31 6.08
N ILE A 311 14.84 30.19 6.55
CA ILE A 311 14.23 28.87 6.42
C ILE A 311 12.93 28.75 7.22
N VAL A 312 12.89 29.31 8.46
CA VAL A 312 11.65 29.36 9.25
C VAL A 312 10.53 30.11 8.52
N GLN A 313 10.86 31.27 7.92
CA GLN A 313 9.87 32.03 7.15
C GLN A 313 9.43 31.31 5.88
N GLY A 314 10.35 30.67 5.16
CA GLY A 314 10.02 29.86 3.99
C GLY A 314 9.08 28.69 4.36
N LEU A 315 9.41 27.94 5.39
CA LEU A 315 8.54 26.86 5.88
C LEU A 315 7.17 27.37 6.32
N ALA A 316 7.10 28.52 7.01
CA ALA A 316 5.82 29.12 7.41
C ALA A 316 4.99 29.54 6.17
N ALA A 317 5.63 30.11 5.16
CA ALA A 317 4.97 30.53 3.92
C ALA A 317 4.37 29.34 3.14
N PHE A 318 5.00 28.16 3.18
CA PHE A 318 4.49 26.96 2.52
C PHE A 318 3.54 26.15 3.39
N THR A 319 3.80 26.01 4.68
CA THR A 319 3.01 25.10 5.55
C THR A 319 1.84 25.78 6.25
N GLY A 320 1.80 27.11 6.28
CA GLY A 320 0.80 27.86 7.04
C GLY A 320 0.95 27.77 8.57
N LEU A 321 2.03 27.14 9.06
CA LEU A 321 2.28 27.00 10.49
C LEU A 321 2.94 28.24 11.09
N ASP A 322 2.74 28.44 12.39
CA ASP A 322 3.35 29.56 13.13
C ASP A 322 4.90 29.44 13.09
N PRO A 323 5.63 30.52 12.74
CA PRO A 323 7.10 30.53 12.71
C PRO A 323 7.76 30.12 14.05
N VAL A 324 7.15 30.44 15.18
CA VAL A 324 7.65 30.05 16.51
C VAL A 324 7.52 28.53 16.71
N TYR A 325 6.43 27.93 16.20
CA TYR A 325 6.25 26.48 16.21
C TYR A 325 7.33 25.79 15.36
N ILE A 326 7.58 26.29 14.15
CA ILE A 326 8.60 25.78 13.22
C ILE A 326 10.00 25.85 13.83
N ASP A 327 10.35 27.00 14.40
CA ASP A 327 11.66 27.18 15.04
C ASP A 327 11.85 26.23 16.24
N ARG A 328 10.80 26.08 17.08
CA ARG A 328 10.81 25.14 18.22
C ARG A 328 10.81 23.67 17.81
N SER A 329 10.31 23.33 16.63
CA SER A 329 10.41 21.98 16.07
C SER A 329 11.80 21.67 15.50
N ASP A 330 12.75 22.60 15.61
CA ASP A 330 14.06 22.56 14.99
C ASP A 330 13.99 22.34 13.46
N LEU A 331 13.07 23.04 12.81
CA LEU A 331 12.76 22.95 11.37
C LEU A 331 12.22 21.57 10.93
N ARG A 332 11.93 20.66 11.86
CA ARG A 332 11.53 19.26 11.59
C ARG A 332 10.06 19.04 11.86
N ILE A 333 9.24 19.26 10.82
CA ILE A 333 7.78 19.13 10.92
C ILE A 333 7.40 17.68 10.57
N LEU A 334 7.10 16.87 11.59
CA LEU A 334 6.60 15.51 11.40
C LEU A 334 5.16 15.55 10.86
N THR A 335 4.81 14.64 9.96
CA THR A 335 3.46 14.56 9.35
C THR A 335 2.35 14.41 10.40
N GLY A 336 2.54 13.57 11.42
CA GLY A 336 1.58 13.44 12.51
C GLY A 336 1.34 14.74 13.26
N ARG A 337 2.39 15.54 13.49
CA ARG A 337 2.28 16.86 14.12
C ARG A 337 1.61 17.86 13.18
N PHE A 338 2.00 17.91 11.92
CA PHE A 338 1.38 18.77 10.92
C PHE A 338 -0.14 18.53 10.83
N ARG A 339 -0.55 17.26 10.80
CA ARG A 339 -1.96 16.86 10.73
C ARG A 339 -2.79 17.36 11.91
N LYS A 340 -2.20 17.54 13.08
CA LYS A 340 -2.90 18.06 14.26
C LYS A 340 -2.74 19.57 14.42
N GLU A 341 -1.59 20.14 14.00
CA GLU A 341 -1.26 21.55 14.24
C GLU A 341 -1.95 22.49 13.25
N LEU A 342 -2.06 22.09 11.97
CA LEU A 342 -2.52 22.99 10.89
C LEU A 342 -3.87 23.64 11.19
N LEU A 343 -4.83 22.88 11.72
CA LEU A 343 -6.17 23.35 12.01
C LEU A 343 -6.51 23.29 13.51
N ARG A 344 -5.51 23.30 14.37
CA ARG A 344 -5.69 23.23 15.83
C ARG A 344 -6.63 24.31 16.35
N ASP A 345 -6.50 25.54 15.86
CA ASP A 345 -7.35 26.67 16.24
C ASP A 345 -8.83 26.50 15.81
N ARG A 346 -9.08 25.58 14.87
CA ARG A 346 -10.44 25.21 14.44
C ARG A 346 -10.99 23.99 15.21
N GLY A 347 -10.21 23.40 16.11
CA GLY A 347 -10.60 22.22 16.90
C GLY A 347 -10.69 20.93 16.09
N VAL A 348 -10.00 20.82 14.95
CA VAL A 348 -10.05 19.63 14.10
C VAL A 348 -8.63 19.18 13.69
N ALA A 349 -8.49 17.89 13.38
CA ALA A 349 -7.32 17.31 12.77
C ALA A 349 -7.58 16.96 11.29
N ILE A 350 -6.54 16.95 10.47
CA ILE A 350 -6.64 16.55 9.06
C ILE A 350 -6.29 15.08 8.83
N GLY A 351 -6.78 14.50 7.74
CA GLY A 351 -6.51 13.14 7.31
C GLY A 351 -5.05 12.90 6.93
N GLY A 352 -4.62 11.65 6.97
CA GLY A 352 -3.35 11.20 6.40
C GLY A 352 -3.53 10.64 5.01
N LEU A 353 -4.55 9.80 4.81
CA LEU A 353 -4.89 9.27 3.49
C LEU A 353 -5.34 10.37 2.52
N ASP A 354 -6.06 11.35 3.01
CA ASP A 354 -6.38 12.57 2.25
C ASP A 354 -6.44 13.74 3.22
N SER A 355 -5.51 14.66 3.07
CA SER A 355 -5.33 15.78 3.99
C SER A 355 -6.40 16.87 3.87
N ARG A 356 -7.31 16.77 2.91
CA ARG A 356 -8.47 17.65 2.78
C ARG A 356 -9.59 17.31 3.77
N TYR A 357 -9.70 16.01 4.16
CA TYR A 357 -10.67 15.56 5.15
C TYR A 357 -10.29 16.03 6.55
N THR A 358 -11.30 16.38 7.34
CA THR A 358 -11.13 16.81 8.72
C THR A 358 -11.93 15.91 9.69
N VAL A 359 -11.45 15.78 10.92
CA VAL A 359 -12.11 15.04 11.98
C VAL A 359 -12.01 15.81 13.29
N ASP A 360 -13.15 15.89 14.00
CA ASP A 360 -13.21 16.35 15.38
C ASP A 360 -12.75 15.21 16.31
N GLU A 361 -11.80 15.50 17.18
CA GLU A 361 -11.27 14.57 18.18
C GLU A 361 -11.40 15.16 19.56
N ALA A 362 -11.69 14.30 20.54
CA ALA A 362 -11.92 14.72 21.93
C ALA A 362 -10.69 15.39 22.60
N ASP A 363 -9.49 15.22 22.04
CA ASP A 363 -8.23 15.80 22.56
C ASP A 363 -7.58 16.73 21.53
N ASP A 364 -7.88 18.02 21.61
CA ASP A 364 -7.33 19.05 20.72
C ASP A 364 -5.85 19.35 20.95
N VAL A 365 -5.30 19.01 22.11
CA VAL A 365 -3.90 19.25 22.46
C VAL A 365 -2.99 18.07 22.19
N ALA A 366 -3.52 16.97 21.69
CA ALA A 366 -2.73 15.81 21.31
C ALA A 366 -1.64 16.16 20.31
N ASP A 367 -0.50 15.45 20.37
CA ASP A 367 0.65 15.64 19.46
C ASP A 367 0.38 15.08 18.04
N ARG A 368 -0.56 14.14 17.91
CA ARG A 368 -0.95 13.50 16.64
C ARG A 368 -2.41 13.08 16.66
N PRO A 369 -3.05 12.98 15.47
CA PRO A 369 -4.40 12.45 15.37
C PRO A 369 -4.47 10.99 15.84
N GLN A 370 -5.60 10.63 16.46
CA GLN A 370 -5.93 9.26 16.83
C GLN A 370 -6.65 8.52 15.70
N LEU A 371 -7.38 9.26 14.86
CA LEU A 371 -8.17 8.78 13.75
C LEU A 371 -7.58 9.25 12.42
N ASP A 372 -7.90 8.56 11.35
CA ASP A 372 -7.71 9.08 10.00
C ASP A 372 -9.06 9.56 9.46
N ALA A 373 -9.13 10.86 9.17
CA ALA A 373 -10.38 11.52 8.78
C ALA A 373 -11.01 10.91 7.53
N ALA A 374 -10.19 10.62 6.49
CA ALA A 374 -10.67 10.03 5.25
C ALA A 374 -11.18 8.59 5.45
N SER A 375 -10.43 7.76 6.20
CA SER A 375 -10.89 6.40 6.55
C SER A 375 -12.20 6.41 7.31
N THR A 376 -12.40 7.40 8.18
CA THR A 376 -13.63 7.56 8.97
C THR A 376 -14.80 7.93 8.06
N ALA A 377 -14.58 8.78 7.07
CA ALA A 377 -15.63 9.29 6.19
C ALA A 377 -16.28 8.19 5.34
N PHE A 378 -15.52 7.26 4.76
CA PHE A 378 -16.07 6.31 3.78
C PHE A 378 -15.75 4.81 4.04
N GLY A 379 -14.94 4.48 5.03
CA GLY A 379 -14.50 3.09 5.25
C GLY A 379 -15.65 2.13 5.57
N ALA A 380 -16.69 2.59 6.26
CA ALA A 380 -17.87 1.79 6.59
C ALA A 380 -18.70 1.43 5.33
N ALA A 381 -18.83 2.37 4.38
CA ALA A 381 -19.55 2.16 3.12
C ALA A 381 -18.91 1.05 2.28
N TYR A 382 -17.57 1.09 2.10
CA TYR A 382 -16.85 0.03 1.39
C TYR A 382 -17.04 -1.33 2.04
N THR A 383 -16.86 -1.42 3.36
CA THR A 383 -17.00 -2.68 4.10
C THR A 383 -18.41 -3.26 3.97
N ALA A 384 -19.43 -2.44 4.17
CA ALA A 384 -20.82 -2.89 4.14
C ALA A 384 -21.23 -3.34 2.73
N LEU A 385 -20.95 -2.52 1.71
CA LEU A 385 -21.36 -2.81 0.34
C LEU A 385 -20.58 -3.96 -0.28
N PHE A 386 -19.32 -4.15 0.08
CA PHE A 386 -18.56 -5.29 -0.40
C PHE A 386 -19.09 -6.61 0.16
N ASN A 387 -19.36 -6.68 1.47
CA ASN A 387 -19.98 -7.88 2.05
C ASN A 387 -21.36 -8.16 1.45
N ASP A 388 -22.18 -7.13 1.23
CA ASP A 388 -23.46 -7.29 0.55
C ASP A 388 -23.27 -7.80 -0.89
N TYR A 389 -22.34 -7.22 -1.64
CA TYR A 389 -22.02 -7.62 -3.02
C TYR A 389 -21.54 -9.08 -3.11
N LEU A 390 -20.66 -9.50 -2.18
CA LEU A 390 -20.20 -10.89 -2.10
C LEU A 390 -21.37 -11.86 -1.92
N ASN A 391 -22.23 -11.58 -0.95
CA ASN A 391 -23.30 -12.50 -0.56
C ASN A 391 -24.47 -12.49 -1.55
N THR A 392 -24.93 -11.30 -1.97
CA THR A 392 -26.16 -11.16 -2.76
C THR A 392 -25.91 -11.23 -4.26
N THR A 393 -24.77 -10.76 -4.75
CA THR A 393 -24.49 -10.67 -6.19
C THR A 393 -23.56 -11.78 -6.66
N LEU A 394 -22.47 -12.04 -5.97
CA LEU A 394 -21.51 -13.08 -6.35
C LEU A 394 -21.88 -14.47 -5.78
N GLY A 395 -22.76 -14.53 -4.79
CA GLY A 395 -23.18 -15.78 -4.15
C GLY A 395 -22.07 -16.48 -3.39
N VAL A 396 -21.13 -15.70 -2.83
CA VAL A 396 -20.03 -16.23 -2.00
C VAL A 396 -20.60 -16.56 -0.62
N ASP A 397 -20.66 -17.84 -0.30
CA ASP A 397 -21.17 -18.38 0.96
C ASP A 397 -20.00 -18.99 1.75
N ILE A 398 -19.38 -18.18 2.59
CA ILE A 398 -18.25 -18.57 3.44
C ILE A 398 -18.53 -18.13 4.87
N GLU A 399 -18.58 -19.06 5.82
CA GLU A 399 -18.93 -18.76 7.22
C GLU A 399 -17.89 -17.89 7.96
N ARG A 400 -16.59 -17.93 7.54
CA ARG A 400 -15.56 -17.11 8.18
C ARG A 400 -15.63 -15.64 7.78
N PRO A 401 -15.26 -14.69 8.68
CA PRO A 401 -15.29 -13.26 8.39
C PRO A 401 -14.33 -12.88 7.24
N TYR A 402 -14.76 -11.98 6.36
CA TYR A 402 -13.90 -11.31 5.39
C TYR A 402 -13.03 -10.26 6.10
N LYS A 403 -11.70 -10.42 6.03
CA LYS A 403 -10.76 -9.50 6.66
C LYS A 403 -10.41 -8.35 5.71
N VAL A 404 -11.17 -7.26 5.72
CA VAL A 404 -10.90 -6.04 4.94
C VAL A 404 -9.49 -5.51 5.24
N SER A 405 -9.15 -5.46 6.53
CA SER A 405 -7.81 -5.12 7.03
C SER A 405 -7.46 -6.08 8.17
N ASN A 406 -6.22 -6.55 8.18
CA ASN A 406 -5.72 -7.41 9.25
C ASN A 406 -4.48 -6.79 9.89
N ARG A 407 -4.69 -6.16 11.07
CA ARG A 407 -3.61 -5.53 11.84
C ARG A 407 -2.51 -6.52 12.24
N GLU A 408 -2.85 -7.79 12.42
CA GLU A 408 -1.89 -8.83 12.80
C GLU A 408 -0.81 -9.01 11.71
N VAL A 409 -1.20 -8.95 10.41
CA VAL A 409 -0.26 -8.97 9.29
C VAL A 409 0.71 -7.81 9.40
N GLY A 410 0.20 -6.57 9.50
CA GLY A 410 1.06 -5.38 9.57
C GLY A 410 1.99 -5.35 10.79
N SER A 411 1.49 -5.83 11.95
CA SER A 411 2.28 -5.85 13.20
C SER A 411 3.40 -6.91 13.21
N ASN A 412 3.24 -8.00 12.44
CA ASN A 412 4.21 -9.09 12.35
C ASN A 412 4.94 -9.13 11.00
N TRP A 413 4.79 -8.08 10.19
CA TRP A 413 5.39 -8.03 8.87
C TRP A 413 6.90 -7.89 8.92
N SER A 414 7.61 -8.76 8.21
CA SER A 414 9.05 -8.63 8.01
C SER A 414 9.35 -7.80 6.75
N TYR A 415 9.81 -6.57 6.97
CA TYR A 415 10.22 -5.68 5.88
C TYR A 415 11.57 -6.07 5.27
N ARG A 416 12.37 -6.86 5.96
CA ARG A 416 13.70 -7.24 5.52
C ARG A 416 13.77 -8.72 5.19
N PRO A 417 14.22 -9.07 3.99
CA PRO A 417 14.89 -10.35 3.81
C PRO A 417 16.25 -10.24 4.51
N VAL A 418 16.41 -10.81 5.70
CA VAL A 418 17.74 -10.97 6.29
C VAL A 418 18.46 -12.00 5.44
N ALA A 419 19.37 -11.58 4.58
CA ALA A 419 20.27 -12.50 3.92
C ALA A 419 21.10 -13.21 5.00
N GLN A 420 21.30 -14.51 4.86
CA GLN A 420 22.03 -15.34 5.81
C GLN A 420 23.43 -14.74 6.03
N GLY A 421 23.73 -14.29 7.26
CA GLY A 421 24.99 -13.65 7.63
C GLY A 421 25.02 -12.11 7.58
N GLN A 422 23.94 -11.47 7.17
CA GLN A 422 23.79 -10.01 7.16
C GLN A 422 22.69 -9.60 8.12
N SER A 423 22.97 -9.59 9.42
CA SER A 423 21.94 -9.37 10.43
C SER A 423 21.81 -7.91 10.89
N TRP A 424 22.62 -6.99 10.36
CA TRP A 424 22.68 -5.67 11.00
C TRP A 424 22.64 -4.47 10.03
N GLU A 425 22.40 -4.58 8.78
CA GLU A 425 22.27 -3.39 7.93
C GLU A 425 20.91 -2.71 8.11
N PRO A 426 20.85 -1.56 8.79
CA PRO A 426 19.65 -0.75 8.81
C PRO A 426 19.54 -0.01 7.48
N ASP A 427 18.59 -0.37 6.65
CA ASP A 427 18.20 0.41 5.50
C ASP A 427 16.68 0.61 5.46
N TYR A 428 16.25 1.60 4.70
CA TYR A 428 14.83 1.73 4.35
C TYR A 428 14.47 0.72 3.30
N VAL A 429 13.21 0.25 3.35
CA VAL A 429 12.69 -0.63 2.32
C VAL A 429 12.65 0.12 1.00
N ASN A 430 13.35 -0.38 -0.01
CA ASN A 430 13.42 0.21 -1.33
C ASN A 430 13.44 -0.89 -2.40
N VAL A 431 12.45 -0.89 -3.28
CA VAL A 431 12.35 -1.85 -4.38
C VAL A 431 12.53 -1.21 -5.77
N ALA A 432 12.83 0.07 -5.83
CA ALA A 432 12.98 0.81 -7.08
C ALA A 432 14.07 0.21 -8.01
N ARG A 433 15.14 -0.35 -7.42
CA ARG A 433 16.17 -1.07 -8.19
C ARG A 433 15.64 -2.37 -8.81
N LYS A 434 14.69 -3.06 -8.15
CA LYS A 434 14.02 -4.24 -8.72
C LYS A 434 13.20 -3.84 -9.95
N LEU A 435 12.50 -2.70 -9.90
CA LEU A 435 11.81 -2.13 -11.06
C LEU A 435 12.77 -1.86 -12.21
N SER A 436 13.87 -1.15 -11.92
CA SER A 436 14.93 -0.87 -12.90
C SER A 436 15.45 -2.15 -13.58
N THR A 437 15.64 -3.23 -12.80
CA THR A 437 16.07 -4.53 -13.30
C THR A 437 14.99 -5.19 -14.16
N ALA A 438 13.75 -5.25 -13.70
CA ALA A 438 12.64 -5.84 -14.44
C ALA A 438 12.44 -5.14 -15.80
N MET A 439 12.50 -3.80 -15.83
CA MET A 439 12.36 -3.00 -17.05
C MET A 439 13.53 -3.20 -18.04
N ARG A 440 14.73 -3.57 -17.57
CA ARG A 440 15.87 -3.91 -18.45
C ARG A 440 15.80 -5.33 -18.99
N HIS A 441 15.24 -6.26 -18.21
CA HIS A 441 14.98 -7.62 -18.68
C HIS A 441 13.82 -7.68 -19.67
N ASN A 442 12.82 -6.82 -19.48
CA ASN A 442 11.67 -6.68 -20.36
C ASN A 442 11.63 -5.25 -20.92
N THR A 443 12.10 -5.11 -22.16
CA THR A 443 12.27 -3.80 -22.81
C THR A 443 10.96 -3.13 -23.23
N ASP A 444 9.84 -3.86 -23.23
CA ASP A 444 8.52 -3.37 -23.60
C ASP A 444 7.66 -3.03 -22.38
N LEU A 445 8.14 -3.33 -21.15
CA LEU A 445 7.42 -3.04 -19.92
C LEU A 445 7.21 -1.54 -19.75
N GLN A 446 5.94 -1.11 -19.74
CA GLN A 446 5.51 0.27 -19.47
C GLN A 446 5.11 0.44 -18.01
N VAL A 447 5.33 1.61 -17.44
CA VAL A 447 4.97 1.94 -16.05
C VAL A 447 4.18 3.23 -16.01
N TRP A 448 3.00 3.17 -15.43
CA TRP A 448 2.20 4.34 -15.08
C TRP A 448 2.14 4.48 -13.57
N VAL A 449 2.39 5.69 -13.08
CA VAL A 449 2.41 6.04 -11.67
C VAL A 449 1.40 7.16 -11.44
N ALA A 450 0.37 6.87 -10.65
CA ALA A 450 -0.68 7.81 -10.30
C ALA A 450 -0.52 8.24 -8.83
N ASN A 451 -0.41 9.54 -8.56
CA ASN A 451 -0.21 10.07 -7.21
C ASN A 451 -1.25 11.13 -6.85
N GLY A 452 -1.72 11.10 -5.61
CA GLY A 452 -2.58 12.13 -5.04
C GLY A 452 -1.75 13.27 -4.45
N ILE A 453 -2.14 14.51 -4.76
CA ILE A 453 -1.45 15.74 -4.29
C ILE A 453 -1.60 15.89 -2.76
N TYR A 454 -2.72 15.42 -2.20
CA TYR A 454 -3.07 15.56 -0.78
C TYR A 454 -2.78 14.30 0.05
N ASP A 455 -1.96 13.39 -0.46
CA ASP A 455 -1.59 12.14 0.19
C ASP A 455 -0.41 12.35 1.17
N LEU A 456 -0.69 12.30 2.48
CA LEU A 456 0.31 12.37 3.55
C LEU A 456 0.77 10.97 4.03
N VAL A 457 0.41 9.89 3.32
CA VAL A 457 0.92 8.55 3.56
C VAL A 457 2.06 8.24 2.59
N THR A 458 1.83 8.45 1.30
CA THR A 458 2.83 8.29 0.25
C THR A 458 2.93 9.58 -0.56
N PRO A 459 3.72 10.58 -0.09
CA PRO A 459 3.72 11.91 -0.69
C PRO A 459 4.22 11.87 -2.13
N PHE A 460 3.54 12.57 -3.02
CA PHE A 460 3.82 12.53 -4.45
C PHE A 460 5.25 12.93 -4.81
N PHE A 461 5.88 13.84 -4.04
CA PHE A 461 7.26 14.26 -4.29
C PHE A 461 8.28 13.17 -3.96
N ASP A 462 7.96 12.22 -3.06
CA ASP A 462 8.76 11.02 -2.88
C ASP A 462 8.75 10.14 -4.15
N ALA A 463 7.61 10.03 -4.83
CA ALA A 463 7.55 9.35 -6.13
C ALA A 463 8.46 10.02 -7.16
N ASP A 464 8.42 11.35 -7.30
CA ASP A 464 9.31 12.10 -8.21
C ASP A 464 10.78 11.77 -7.95
N MET A 465 11.18 11.85 -6.68
CA MET A 465 12.55 11.60 -6.25
C MET A 465 12.97 10.12 -6.43
N THR A 466 12.07 9.19 -6.20
CA THR A 466 12.30 7.74 -6.37
C THR A 466 12.53 7.40 -7.84
N PHE A 467 11.68 7.87 -8.73
CA PHE A 467 11.80 7.59 -10.17
C PHE A 467 12.99 8.32 -10.81
N ALA A 468 13.46 9.41 -10.23
CA ALA A 468 14.65 10.13 -10.71
C ALA A 468 15.98 9.47 -10.30
N ARG A 469 16.04 8.69 -9.21
CA ARG A 469 17.31 8.28 -8.58
C ARG A 469 17.82 6.89 -8.92
N HIS A 470 16.96 5.91 -9.14
CA HIS A 470 17.32 4.49 -9.13
C HIS A 470 17.63 3.90 -10.51
N GLY A 471 17.93 4.74 -11.50
CA GLY A 471 18.27 4.30 -12.86
C GLY A 471 17.11 3.58 -13.56
N ILE A 472 15.88 3.93 -13.22
CA ILE A 472 14.67 3.45 -13.89
C ILE A 472 14.64 4.07 -15.29
N PRO A 473 14.35 3.29 -16.36
CA PRO A 473 14.23 3.79 -17.74
C PRO A 473 13.07 4.79 -17.86
N SER A 474 13.39 6.07 -17.72
CA SER A 474 12.39 7.16 -17.61
C SER A 474 11.54 7.35 -18.85
N GLU A 475 12.02 6.93 -20.02
CA GLU A 475 11.28 6.99 -21.30
C GLU A 475 10.05 6.08 -21.35
N ARG A 476 9.95 5.13 -20.42
CA ARG A 476 8.85 4.17 -20.30
C ARG A 476 8.07 4.32 -19.02
N VAL A 477 8.19 5.47 -18.36
CA VAL A 477 7.47 5.81 -17.12
C VAL A 477 6.68 7.10 -17.34
N VAL A 478 5.41 7.08 -16.99
CA VAL A 478 4.55 8.26 -16.93
C VAL A 478 4.10 8.47 -15.49
N LEU A 479 4.36 9.65 -14.92
CA LEU A 479 3.84 10.07 -13.62
C LEU A 479 2.69 11.05 -13.84
N THR A 480 1.58 10.82 -13.14
CA THR A 480 0.40 11.69 -13.16
C THR A 480 0.00 12.07 -11.73
N TYR A 481 -0.59 13.26 -11.59
CA TYR A 481 -0.96 13.84 -10.30
C TYR A 481 -2.42 14.25 -10.32
N TYR A 482 -3.11 14.02 -9.19
CA TYR A 482 -4.55 14.29 -9.08
C TYR A 482 -4.83 15.06 -7.81
N GLU A 483 -5.76 16.00 -7.89
CA GLU A 483 -6.21 16.82 -6.75
C GLU A 483 -7.07 15.99 -5.78
N ALA A 484 -6.46 14.96 -5.21
CA ALA A 484 -7.04 14.02 -4.28
C ALA A 484 -5.95 13.47 -3.36
N GLY A 485 -6.32 12.66 -2.37
CA GLY A 485 -5.38 11.96 -1.49
C GLY A 485 -4.98 10.58 -2.00
N HIS A 486 -4.73 9.66 -1.06
CA HIS A 486 -4.24 8.29 -1.29
C HIS A 486 -5.18 7.45 -2.18
N MET A 487 -6.49 7.53 -1.92
CA MET A 487 -7.53 6.87 -2.69
C MET A 487 -8.16 7.86 -3.66
N MET A 488 -7.41 8.23 -4.71
CA MET A 488 -7.78 9.30 -5.66
C MET A 488 -9.15 9.09 -6.30
N TYR A 489 -9.60 7.86 -6.38
CA TYR A 489 -10.88 7.46 -6.97
C TYR A 489 -12.11 7.73 -6.10
N VAL A 490 -11.95 8.21 -4.85
CA VAL A 490 -13.09 8.67 -4.04
C VAL A 490 -13.53 10.09 -4.41
N HIS A 491 -12.63 10.91 -4.95
CA HIS A 491 -12.94 12.23 -5.49
C HIS A 491 -13.36 12.12 -6.97
N GLU A 492 -14.62 12.40 -7.27
CA GLU A 492 -15.19 12.09 -8.60
C GLU A 492 -14.45 12.77 -9.78
N PRO A 493 -14.03 14.05 -9.71
CA PRO A 493 -13.24 14.65 -10.80
C PRO A 493 -11.89 13.94 -11.01
N SER A 494 -11.19 13.58 -9.93
CA SER A 494 -9.92 12.84 -9.99
C SER A 494 -10.16 11.40 -10.46
N ARG A 495 -11.25 10.75 -10.04
CA ARG A 495 -11.64 9.43 -10.53
C ARG A 495 -11.83 9.42 -12.05
N GLN A 496 -12.54 10.40 -12.58
CA GLN A 496 -12.74 10.51 -14.03
C GLN A 496 -11.42 10.73 -14.77
N ALA A 497 -10.52 11.53 -14.22
CA ALA A 497 -9.20 11.76 -14.80
C ALA A 497 -8.34 10.48 -14.78
N ILE A 498 -8.22 9.82 -13.63
CA ILE A 498 -7.42 8.60 -13.47
C ILE A 498 -7.95 7.46 -14.35
N MET A 499 -9.27 7.37 -14.56
CA MET A 499 -9.85 6.35 -15.44
C MET A 499 -9.59 6.64 -16.92
N ARG A 500 -9.53 7.91 -17.33
CA ARG A 500 -9.09 8.28 -18.70
C ARG A 500 -7.63 7.87 -18.92
N ASP A 501 -6.75 8.18 -17.96
CA ASP A 501 -5.33 7.87 -18.03
C ASP A 501 -5.08 6.35 -18.01
N LEU A 502 -5.82 5.60 -17.17
CA LEU A 502 -5.77 4.14 -17.16
C LEU A 502 -6.18 3.53 -18.51
N ASN A 503 -7.24 4.05 -19.14
CA ASN A 503 -7.65 3.57 -20.46
C ASN A 503 -6.61 3.91 -21.54
N ALA A 504 -6.00 5.10 -21.50
CA ALA A 504 -4.91 5.48 -22.38
C ALA A 504 -3.67 4.59 -22.16
N PHE A 505 -3.39 4.22 -20.90
CA PHE A 505 -2.31 3.29 -20.56
C PHE A 505 -2.51 1.90 -21.20
N TYR A 506 -3.72 1.33 -21.12
CA TYR A 506 -4.03 0.05 -21.77
C TYR A 506 -3.99 0.14 -23.30
N ALA A 507 -4.33 1.28 -23.87
CA ALA A 507 -4.26 1.52 -25.32
C ALA A 507 -2.81 1.76 -25.81
N GLY A 508 -1.85 2.02 -24.91
CA GLY A 508 -0.49 2.43 -25.25
C GLY A 508 -0.38 3.89 -25.70
N ASP A 509 -1.41 4.69 -25.40
CA ASP A 509 -1.53 6.10 -25.82
C ASP A 509 -1.17 7.08 -24.70
N LEU A 510 -0.90 6.59 -23.48
CA LEU A 510 -0.52 7.45 -22.36
C LEU A 510 0.91 7.95 -22.58
N VAL A 511 1.03 9.23 -22.81
CA VAL A 511 2.30 9.93 -23.06
C VAL A 511 2.66 10.86 -21.90
N LYS A 512 3.97 11.16 -21.78
CA LYS A 512 4.49 12.14 -20.80
C LYS A 512 3.99 13.54 -21.06
#